data_b870efc95f73b52f6b86abc511b508dd
#
_entry.id   b870efc95f73b52f6b86abc511b508dd
#
_cell.length_a   1.000
_cell.length_b   1.000
_cell.length_c   1.000
_cell.angle_alpha   90.00
_cell.angle_beta   90.00
_cell.angle_gamma   90.00
#
_symmetry.space_group_name_H-M   'P 1'
#
loop_
_entity.id
_entity.type
_entity.pdbx_description
1 polymer ?
#
loop_
_entity_poly.entity_id
_entity_poly.type
_entity_poly.pdbx_seq_one_letter_code
_entity_poly.pdbx_strand_id
1 'polypeptide(L)'
;MWHIGVDEAGRGPVIGPLVVACFTCPEEDLHLLVKEGVKDSKKLSPERREILGKWLRKESELRDWHFFIYSSSPAAIDNAMQRGNLNEHECILFSHVINKLPILKGSGILELDACDTDPLRFAENVCKRIKNWPWRNWDVDSRHGADNIHPAVGAASILAKTTRDNKIQELSKLKGFDLGSGYPSDEKTKVAVRKLIDKGICDPDLRWRWQTVTDAWKENNQGMPPIRPSTENGELQPPQKTLF
;
A
#
# COMPACT_ATOMS: atom_id res chain seq x y z
N MET A 1 15.11 -4.86 -21.63
CA MET A 1 13.85 -5.36 -21.05
C MET A 1 13.43 -4.43 -19.89
N TRP A 2 12.11 -4.30 -19.60
CA TRP A 2 11.61 -3.51 -18.49
C TRP A 2 11.24 -4.39 -17.31
N HIS A 3 11.40 -3.89 -16.08
CA HIS A 3 10.90 -4.49 -14.85
C HIS A 3 9.87 -3.57 -14.22
N ILE A 4 8.69 -4.09 -13.89
CA ILE A 4 7.68 -3.40 -13.11
C ILE A 4 7.48 -4.17 -11.81
N GLY A 5 7.87 -3.62 -10.68
CA GLY A 5 7.62 -4.18 -9.36
C GLY A 5 6.42 -3.52 -8.70
N VAL A 6 5.59 -4.29 -8.00
CA VAL A 6 4.44 -3.78 -7.24
C VAL A 6 4.40 -4.42 -5.85
N ASP A 7 4.21 -3.58 -4.83
CA ASP A 7 4.07 -4.01 -3.43
C ASP A 7 3.15 -3.05 -2.66
N GLU A 8 2.71 -3.47 -1.48
CA GLU A 8 1.89 -2.68 -0.58
C GLU A 8 2.53 -2.50 0.80
N ALA A 9 1.99 -1.52 1.53
CA ALA A 9 2.25 -1.32 2.95
C ALA A 9 0.96 -0.96 3.69
N GLY A 10 0.79 -1.56 4.85
CA GLY A 10 -0.36 -1.20 5.67
C GLY A 10 -1.60 -2.05 5.42
N ARG A 11 -1.48 -3.33 5.07
CA ARG A 11 -2.58 -4.27 4.97
C ARG A 11 -3.23 -4.56 6.32
N GLY A 12 -2.43 -4.85 7.35
CA GLY A 12 -2.89 -5.25 8.68
C GLY A 12 -3.18 -4.15 9.70
N PRO A 13 -2.73 -2.88 9.57
CA PRO A 13 -3.01 -1.84 10.54
C PRO A 13 -4.49 -1.56 10.73
N VAL A 14 -4.83 -1.07 11.94
CA VAL A 14 -6.17 -0.60 12.33
C VAL A 14 -6.31 0.91 12.11
N ILE A 15 -5.20 1.65 12.03
CA ILE A 15 -5.16 3.10 11.81
C ILE A 15 -4.46 3.41 10.48
N GLY A 16 -5.02 4.33 9.71
CA GLY A 16 -4.41 4.89 8.53
C GLY A 16 -4.60 4.09 7.23
N PRO A 17 -3.96 4.53 6.14
CA PRO A 17 -4.20 4.01 4.80
C PRO A 17 -3.55 2.66 4.55
N LEU A 18 -4.04 1.98 3.50
CA LEU A 18 -3.31 0.96 2.75
C LEU A 18 -2.64 1.68 1.57
N VAL A 19 -1.32 1.58 1.47
CA VAL A 19 -0.54 2.22 0.42
C VAL A 19 -0.01 1.16 -0.54
N VAL A 20 -0.28 1.32 -1.83
CA VAL A 20 0.27 0.48 -2.90
C VAL A 20 1.17 1.34 -3.77
N ALA A 21 2.32 0.81 -4.11
CA ALA A 21 3.25 1.45 -5.02
C ALA A 21 3.65 0.51 -6.16
N CYS A 22 3.88 1.08 -7.33
CA CYS A 22 4.60 0.44 -8.41
C CYS A 22 5.86 1.24 -8.71
N PHE A 23 6.89 0.52 -9.16
CA PHE A 23 8.15 1.09 -9.61
C PHE A 23 8.61 0.36 -10.86
N THR A 24 9.17 1.08 -11.82
CA THR A 24 9.71 0.49 -13.05
C THR A 24 11.05 1.08 -13.42
N CYS A 25 11.93 0.23 -13.91
CA CYS A 25 13.24 0.61 -14.48
C CYS A 25 13.64 -0.36 -15.60
N PRO A 26 14.58 0.04 -16.47
CA PRO A 26 15.23 -0.88 -17.41
C PRO A 26 16.05 -1.95 -16.68
N GLU A 27 16.20 -3.13 -17.29
CA GLU A 27 16.97 -4.26 -16.75
C GLU A 27 18.43 -3.90 -16.44
N GLU A 28 19.04 -3.09 -17.29
CA GLU A 28 20.41 -2.61 -17.10
C GLU A 28 20.61 -1.80 -15.83
N ASP A 29 19.55 -1.23 -15.26
CA ASP A 29 19.62 -0.42 -14.05
C ASP A 29 19.32 -1.20 -12.75
N LEU A 30 18.89 -2.46 -12.83
CA LEU A 30 18.60 -3.29 -11.64
C LEU A 30 19.79 -3.40 -10.69
N HIS A 31 21.02 -3.43 -11.25
CA HIS A 31 22.24 -3.49 -10.46
C HIS A 31 22.43 -2.27 -9.54
N LEU A 32 21.89 -1.11 -9.91
CA LEU A 32 21.94 0.12 -9.09
C LEU A 32 21.07 -0.02 -7.85
N LEU A 33 19.86 -0.60 -8.01
CA LEU A 33 18.97 -0.90 -6.89
C LEU A 33 19.63 -1.87 -5.89
N VAL A 34 20.26 -2.92 -6.41
CA VAL A 34 20.96 -3.90 -5.58
C VAL A 34 22.16 -3.27 -4.85
N LYS A 35 22.95 -2.45 -5.54
CA LYS A 35 24.12 -1.76 -4.98
C LYS A 35 23.73 -0.82 -3.84
N GLU A 36 22.63 -0.10 -3.96
CA GLU A 36 22.10 0.76 -2.91
C GLU A 36 21.42 0.01 -1.75
N GLY A 37 21.22 -1.29 -1.89
CA GLY A 37 20.62 -2.12 -0.85
C GLY A 37 19.11 -2.04 -0.80
N VAL A 38 18.46 -1.82 -1.95
CA VAL A 38 16.99 -1.83 -2.09
C VAL A 38 16.40 -3.22 -1.83
N LYS A 39 17.23 -4.25 -1.79
CA LYS A 39 16.85 -5.62 -1.47
C LYS A 39 16.53 -5.77 0.01
N ASP A 40 15.48 -6.54 0.34
CA ASP A 40 15.10 -6.90 1.71
C ASP A 40 14.63 -5.71 2.58
N SER A 41 13.58 -5.04 2.10
CA SER A 41 13.00 -3.86 2.76
C SER A 41 12.58 -4.10 4.23
N LYS A 42 12.29 -5.36 4.59
CA LYS A 42 11.86 -5.76 5.96
C LYS A 42 13.00 -5.71 6.98
N LYS A 43 14.26 -5.86 6.53
CA LYS A 43 15.46 -5.77 7.39
C LYS A 43 16.02 -4.36 7.51
N LEU A 44 15.50 -3.41 6.74
CA LEU A 44 15.97 -2.02 6.80
C LEU A 44 15.36 -1.29 8.01
N SER A 45 16.19 -0.47 8.67
CA SER A 45 15.66 0.45 9.69
C SER A 45 14.75 1.50 9.04
N PRO A 46 13.84 2.14 9.80
CA PRO A 46 13.00 3.22 9.30
C PRO A 46 13.81 4.34 8.64
N GLU A 47 14.94 4.74 9.24
CA GLU A 47 15.84 5.78 8.77
C GLU A 47 16.46 5.41 7.42
N ARG A 48 16.93 4.15 7.28
CA ARG A 48 17.50 3.67 6.02
C ARG A 48 16.45 3.60 4.92
N ARG A 49 15.22 3.17 5.24
CA ARG A 49 14.10 3.18 4.28
C ARG A 49 13.80 4.60 3.80
N GLU A 50 13.78 5.58 4.70
CA GLU A 50 13.54 6.98 4.35
C GLU A 50 14.63 7.53 3.40
N ILE A 51 15.91 7.23 3.68
CA ILE A 51 17.04 7.60 2.81
C ILE A 51 16.86 6.98 1.42
N LEU A 52 16.56 5.69 1.35
CA LEU A 52 16.35 4.98 0.08
C LEU A 52 15.11 5.49 -0.67
N GLY A 53 14.03 5.79 0.04
CA GLY A 53 12.82 6.36 -0.57
C GLY A 53 13.08 7.72 -1.21
N LYS A 54 13.90 8.57 -0.59
CA LYS A 54 14.36 9.86 -1.16
C LYS A 54 15.27 9.65 -2.36
N TRP A 55 16.19 8.70 -2.26
CA TRP A 55 17.10 8.34 -3.34
C TRP A 55 16.32 7.83 -4.57
N LEU A 56 15.40 6.91 -4.41
CA LEU A 56 14.55 6.39 -5.50
C LEU A 56 13.81 7.51 -6.23
N ARG A 57 13.22 8.45 -5.49
CA ARG A 57 12.50 9.60 -6.08
C ARG A 57 13.46 10.49 -6.89
N LYS A 58 14.64 10.80 -6.34
CA LYS A 58 15.66 11.61 -7.00
C LYS A 58 16.20 10.94 -8.26
N GLU A 59 16.55 9.65 -8.19
CA GLU A 59 17.04 8.92 -9.37
C GLU A 59 15.97 8.80 -10.47
N SER A 60 14.70 8.73 -10.10
CA SER A 60 13.60 8.72 -11.08
C SER A 60 13.44 10.05 -11.84
N GLU A 61 14.00 11.17 -11.32
CA GLU A 61 14.04 12.44 -12.05
C GLU A 61 15.21 12.49 -13.05
N LEU A 62 16.25 11.65 -12.83
CA LEU A 62 17.49 11.65 -13.60
C LEU A 62 17.57 10.51 -14.63
N ARG A 63 16.76 9.48 -14.45
CA ARG A 63 16.77 8.24 -15.24
C ARG A 63 15.41 7.98 -15.85
N ASP A 64 15.33 7.02 -16.75
CA ASP A 64 14.06 6.52 -17.29
C ASP A 64 13.41 5.54 -16.29
N TRP A 65 13.25 5.99 -15.04
CA TRP A 65 12.57 5.27 -13.98
C TRP A 65 11.24 5.96 -13.69
N HIS A 66 10.20 5.15 -13.51
CA HIS A 66 8.88 5.70 -13.20
C HIS A 66 8.30 4.97 -11.98
N PHE A 67 7.52 5.68 -11.20
CA PHE A 67 6.77 5.11 -10.11
C PHE A 67 5.42 5.80 -9.96
N PHE A 68 4.48 5.09 -9.37
CA PHE A 68 3.23 5.67 -8.92
C PHE A 68 2.84 5.08 -7.57
N ILE A 69 2.32 5.93 -6.68
CA ILE A 69 1.93 5.56 -5.32
C ILE A 69 0.48 5.95 -5.12
N TYR A 70 -0.31 5.04 -4.59
CA TYR A 70 -1.71 5.30 -4.24
C TYR A 70 -1.96 4.94 -2.78
N SER A 71 -2.67 5.84 -2.07
CA SER A 71 -3.07 5.65 -0.68
C SER A 71 -4.58 5.43 -0.61
N SER A 72 -5.01 4.21 -0.32
CA SER A 72 -6.40 3.88 -0.07
C SER A 72 -6.78 4.25 1.36
N SER A 73 -7.78 5.11 1.52
CA SER A 73 -8.22 5.59 2.83
C SER A 73 -8.89 4.48 3.66
N PRO A 74 -8.94 4.62 5.00
CA PRO A 74 -9.72 3.71 5.86
C PRO A 74 -11.17 3.56 5.40
N ALA A 75 -11.79 4.63 4.91
CA ALA A 75 -13.15 4.59 4.40
C ALA A 75 -13.28 3.73 3.13
N ALA A 76 -12.33 3.85 2.18
CA ALA A 76 -12.31 3.02 0.98
C ALA A 76 -12.11 1.54 1.31
N ILE A 77 -11.23 1.26 2.29
CA ILE A 77 -10.97 -0.10 2.78
C ILE A 77 -12.24 -0.69 3.43
N ASP A 78 -12.90 0.05 4.33
CA ASP A 78 -14.14 -0.39 4.98
C ASP A 78 -15.25 -0.65 3.96
N ASN A 79 -15.40 0.23 2.95
CA ASN A 79 -16.36 0.04 1.86
C ASN A 79 -16.07 -1.21 1.02
N ALA A 80 -14.80 -1.45 0.70
CA ALA A 80 -14.38 -2.66 -0.01
C ALA A 80 -14.71 -3.93 0.78
N MET A 81 -14.44 -3.91 2.10
CA MET A 81 -14.77 -5.00 3.02
C MET A 81 -16.28 -5.23 3.19
N GLN A 82 -17.13 -4.23 2.92
CA GLN A 82 -18.58 -4.40 2.93
C GLN A 82 -19.11 -5.11 1.67
N ARG A 83 -18.47 -4.90 0.53
CA ARG A 83 -18.92 -5.37 -0.79
C ARG A 83 -18.25 -6.66 -1.24
N GLY A 84 -17.08 -6.97 -0.68
CA GLY A 84 -16.24 -8.09 -1.07
C GLY A 84 -15.24 -8.43 0.03
N ASN A 85 -13.98 -8.38 -0.33
CA ASN A 85 -12.87 -8.66 0.60
C ASN A 85 -11.65 -7.80 0.29
N LEU A 86 -10.69 -7.83 1.22
CA LEU A 86 -9.47 -7.04 1.10
C LEU A 86 -8.60 -7.47 -0.10
N ASN A 87 -8.54 -8.79 -0.40
CA ASN A 87 -7.74 -9.29 -1.53
C ASN A 87 -8.25 -8.72 -2.87
N GLU A 88 -9.56 -8.66 -3.06
CA GLU A 88 -10.13 -8.06 -4.28
C GLU A 88 -9.82 -6.56 -4.36
N HIS A 89 -9.91 -5.85 -3.23
CA HIS A 89 -9.54 -4.45 -3.17
C HIS A 89 -8.06 -4.24 -3.54
N GLU A 90 -7.16 -5.09 -3.03
CA GLU A 90 -5.74 -5.06 -3.37
C GLU A 90 -5.50 -5.32 -4.86
N CYS A 91 -6.18 -6.28 -5.48
CA CYS A 91 -6.10 -6.48 -6.93
C CYS A 91 -6.49 -5.22 -7.72
N ILE A 92 -7.53 -4.48 -7.28
CA ILE A 92 -7.94 -3.22 -7.88
C ILE A 92 -6.84 -2.16 -7.71
N LEU A 93 -6.26 -2.04 -6.52
CA LEU A 93 -5.21 -1.07 -6.23
C LEU A 93 -3.92 -1.36 -7.02
N PHE A 94 -3.50 -2.63 -7.09
CA PHE A 94 -2.33 -3.05 -7.86
C PHE A 94 -2.50 -2.69 -9.34
N SER A 95 -3.63 -3.08 -9.94
CA SER A 95 -3.92 -2.71 -11.33
C SER A 95 -4.04 -1.21 -11.53
N HIS A 96 -4.56 -0.47 -10.54
CA HIS A 96 -4.68 0.97 -10.60
C HIS A 96 -3.30 1.64 -10.71
N VAL A 97 -2.34 1.27 -9.84
CA VAL A 97 -1.00 1.88 -9.88
C VAL A 97 -0.25 1.51 -11.17
N ILE A 98 -0.38 0.28 -11.67
CA ILE A 98 0.21 -0.16 -12.94
C ILE A 98 -0.37 0.66 -14.11
N ASN A 99 -1.67 0.87 -14.13
CA ASN A 99 -2.36 1.64 -15.19
C ASN A 99 -2.00 3.14 -15.19
N LYS A 100 -1.26 3.63 -14.20
CA LYS A 100 -0.76 5.01 -14.11
C LYS A 100 0.66 5.17 -14.62
N LEU A 101 1.37 4.08 -14.87
CA LEU A 101 2.68 4.13 -15.51
C LEU A 101 2.56 4.61 -16.97
N PRO A 102 3.62 5.22 -17.52
CA PRO A 102 3.67 5.51 -18.94
C PRO A 102 3.64 4.22 -19.78
N ILE A 103 3.34 4.34 -21.05
CA ILE A 103 3.41 3.21 -21.97
C ILE A 103 4.88 2.85 -22.20
N LEU A 104 5.29 1.69 -21.69
CA LEU A 104 6.64 1.17 -21.86
C LEU A 104 6.72 0.40 -23.18
N LYS A 105 7.73 0.71 -24.00
CA LYS A 105 7.95 0.04 -25.29
C LYS A 105 8.89 -1.14 -25.13
N GLY A 106 8.62 -2.22 -25.86
CA GLY A 106 9.48 -3.41 -25.88
C GLY A 106 8.95 -4.54 -25.00
N SER A 107 9.87 -5.36 -24.49
CA SER A 107 9.58 -6.50 -23.61
C SER A 107 9.72 -6.12 -22.14
N GLY A 108 9.08 -6.88 -21.27
CA GLY A 108 9.23 -6.67 -19.82
C GLY A 108 8.66 -7.80 -18.98
N ILE A 109 8.82 -7.64 -17.69
CA ILE A 109 8.24 -8.52 -16.68
C ILE A 109 7.50 -7.67 -15.63
N LEU A 110 6.28 -8.11 -15.30
CA LEU A 110 5.49 -7.57 -14.20
C LEU A 110 5.67 -8.46 -12.98
N GLU A 111 6.25 -7.92 -11.91
CA GLU A 111 6.64 -8.62 -10.70
C GLU A 111 5.75 -8.15 -9.54
N LEU A 112 4.97 -9.07 -8.94
CA LEU A 112 3.98 -8.75 -7.91
C LEU A 112 4.32 -9.41 -6.58
N ASP A 113 4.35 -8.64 -5.48
CA ASP A 113 4.31 -9.24 -4.13
C ASP A 113 2.86 -9.65 -3.83
N ALA A 114 2.62 -10.98 -3.80
CA ALA A 114 1.26 -11.49 -3.70
C ALA A 114 0.69 -11.35 -2.29
N CYS A 115 -0.46 -10.69 -2.19
CA CYS A 115 -1.23 -10.55 -0.93
C CYS A 115 -2.22 -11.71 -0.70
N ASP A 116 -2.52 -12.48 -1.73
CA ASP A 116 -3.42 -13.64 -1.68
C ASP A 116 -2.66 -14.91 -1.26
N THR A 117 -3.36 -15.91 -0.73
CA THR A 117 -2.82 -17.25 -0.45
C THR A 117 -2.38 -17.99 -1.70
N ASP A 118 -2.95 -17.65 -2.86
CA ASP A 118 -2.60 -18.18 -4.17
C ASP A 118 -2.05 -17.06 -5.07
N PRO A 119 -0.70 -17.03 -5.28
CA PRO A 119 -0.07 -16.00 -6.10
C PRO A 119 -0.50 -16.01 -7.56
N LEU A 120 -0.81 -17.16 -8.15
CA LEU A 120 -1.25 -17.24 -9.54
C LEU A 120 -2.64 -16.63 -9.72
N ARG A 121 -3.56 -16.98 -8.84
CA ARG A 121 -4.90 -16.37 -8.80
C ARG A 121 -4.82 -14.86 -8.59
N PHE A 122 -3.91 -14.40 -7.72
CA PHE A 122 -3.68 -12.97 -7.50
C PHE A 122 -3.23 -12.29 -8.79
N ALA A 123 -2.21 -12.84 -9.47
CA ALA A 123 -1.71 -12.32 -10.74
C ALA A 123 -2.82 -12.24 -11.79
N GLU A 124 -3.61 -13.31 -11.97
CA GLU A 124 -4.74 -13.32 -12.92
C GLU A 124 -5.74 -12.20 -12.61
N ASN A 125 -6.10 -12.03 -11.32
CA ASN A 125 -7.08 -11.03 -10.90
C ASN A 125 -6.56 -9.59 -11.08
N VAL A 126 -5.26 -9.34 -10.88
CA VAL A 126 -4.62 -8.06 -11.18
C VAL A 126 -4.60 -7.83 -12.68
N CYS A 127 -4.09 -8.80 -13.47
CA CYS A 127 -3.92 -8.70 -14.91
C CYS A 127 -5.23 -8.46 -15.67
N LYS A 128 -6.34 -9.09 -15.24
CA LYS A 128 -7.69 -8.84 -15.82
C LYS A 128 -8.13 -7.36 -15.75
N ARG A 129 -7.52 -6.56 -14.87
CA ARG A 129 -7.83 -5.14 -14.64
C ARG A 129 -6.80 -4.18 -15.23
N ILE A 130 -5.70 -4.70 -15.77
CA ILE A 130 -4.68 -3.89 -16.45
C ILE A 130 -5.17 -3.57 -17.87
N LYS A 131 -5.06 -2.30 -18.26
CA LYS A 131 -5.45 -1.85 -19.59
C LYS A 131 -4.62 -2.54 -20.67
N ASN A 132 -5.31 -3.09 -21.68
CA ASN A 132 -4.72 -3.74 -22.84
C ASN A 132 -3.80 -4.93 -22.50
N TRP A 133 -3.96 -5.54 -21.34
CA TRP A 133 -3.25 -6.78 -21.03
C TRP A 133 -3.84 -7.96 -21.80
N PRO A 134 -3.03 -8.95 -22.29
CA PRO A 134 -1.57 -9.04 -22.15
C PRO A 134 -0.82 -8.12 -23.13
N TRP A 135 0.22 -7.45 -22.61
CA TRP A 135 1.10 -6.67 -23.46
C TRP A 135 2.04 -7.59 -24.23
N ARG A 136 2.32 -7.22 -25.50
CA ARG A 136 3.18 -8.05 -26.35
C ARG A 136 4.59 -8.18 -25.77
N ASN A 137 5.10 -9.40 -25.64
CA ASN A 137 6.41 -9.77 -25.08
C ASN A 137 6.57 -9.36 -23.60
N TRP A 138 5.49 -9.43 -22.82
CA TRP A 138 5.51 -9.23 -21.37
C TRP A 138 5.07 -10.50 -20.66
N ASP A 139 5.80 -10.82 -19.58
CA ASP A 139 5.48 -11.90 -18.66
C ASP A 139 5.01 -11.34 -17.31
N VAL A 140 4.44 -12.19 -16.48
CA VAL A 140 4.07 -11.88 -15.09
C VAL A 140 4.67 -12.91 -14.15
N ASP A 141 5.30 -12.42 -13.07
CA ASP A 141 5.78 -13.21 -11.94
C ASP A 141 5.13 -12.71 -10.67
N SER A 142 4.38 -13.59 -10.00
CA SER A 142 3.70 -13.25 -8.75
C SER A 142 4.05 -14.30 -7.69
N ARG A 143 4.58 -13.83 -6.56
CA ARG A 143 4.98 -14.71 -5.46
C ARG A 143 4.96 -13.99 -4.12
N HIS A 144 4.93 -14.76 -3.05
CA HIS A 144 5.06 -14.19 -1.70
C HIS A 144 6.50 -13.75 -1.44
N GLY A 145 6.65 -12.56 -0.85
CA GLY A 145 7.95 -12.00 -0.51
C GLY A 145 8.81 -11.66 -1.74
N ALA A 146 8.15 -11.27 -2.84
CA ALA A 146 8.79 -10.85 -4.07
C ALA A 146 9.77 -9.68 -3.86
N ASP A 147 9.54 -8.84 -2.84
CA ASP A 147 10.42 -7.74 -2.41
C ASP A 147 11.83 -8.20 -2.02
N ASN A 148 12.02 -9.48 -1.64
CA ASN A 148 13.31 -10.05 -1.31
C ASN A 148 14.06 -10.63 -2.53
N ILE A 149 13.35 -10.81 -3.63
CA ILE A 149 13.87 -11.51 -4.83
C ILE A 149 14.08 -10.50 -5.96
N HIS A 150 13.07 -9.65 -6.20
CA HIS A 150 13.01 -8.72 -7.31
C HIS A 150 13.33 -7.28 -6.84
N PRO A 151 14.43 -6.68 -7.31
CA PRO A 151 14.82 -5.32 -6.89
C PRO A 151 13.76 -4.27 -7.20
N ALA A 152 13.01 -4.40 -8.31
CA ALA A 152 11.94 -3.47 -8.64
C ALA A 152 10.77 -3.56 -7.64
N VAL A 153 10.42 -4.77 -7.16
CA VAL A 153 9.43 -4.95 -6.07
C VAL A 153 9.96 -4.37 -4.77
N GLY A 154 11.26 -4.58 -4.46
CA GLY A 154 11.93 -3.98 -3.31
C GLY A 154 11.84 -2.44 -3.31
N ALA A 155 12.01 -1.81 -4.48
CA ALA A 155 11.85 -0.37 -4.65
C ALA A 155 10.40 0.07 -4.39
N ALA A 156 9.41 -0.64 -4.95
CA ALA A 156 7.99 -0.40 -4.70
C ALA A 156 7.66 -0.53 -3.20
N SER A 157 8.18 -1.57 -2.54
CA SER A 157 8.03 -1.83 -1.11
C SER A 157 8.52 -0.64 -0.26
N ILE A 158 9.73 -0.13 -0.55
CA ILE A 158 10.30 1.03 0.15
C ILE A 158 9.42 2.27 -0.05
N LEU A 159 8.98 2.53 -1.29
CA LEU A 159 8.11 3.66 -1.60
C LEU A 159 6.75 3.58 -0.88
N ALA A 160 6.14 2.39 -0.84
CA ALA A 160 4.89 2.17 -0.13
C ALA A 160 5.06 2.35 1.38
N LYS A 161 6.08 1.72 1.98
CA LYS A 161 6.35 1.77 3.43
C LYS A 161 6.70 3.18 3.91
N THR A 162 7.60 3.88 3.23
CA THR A 162 7.97 5.26 3.60
C THR A 162 6.79 6.20 3.48
N THR A 163 5.98 6.08 2.42
CA THR A 163 4.77 6.89 2.25
C THR A 163 3.76 6.63 3.38
N ARG A 164 3.54 5.37 3.71
CA ARG A 164 2.62 5.01 4.81
C ARG A 164 3.12 5.50 6.16
N ASP A 165 4.40 5.29 6.49
CA ASP A 165 4.97 5.68 7.77
C ASP A 165 4.90 7.20 7.96
N ASN A 166 5.17 7.98 6.90
CA ASN A 166 4.99 9.43 6.91
C ASN A 166 3.54 9.84 7.14
N LYS A 167 2.57 9.13 6.53
CA LYS A 167 1.14 9.39 6.77
C LYS A 167 0.73 9.16 8.23
N ILE A 168 1.22 8.11 8.88
CA ILE A 168 0.96 7.86 10.31
C ILE A 168 1.56 8.96 11.18
N GLN A 169 2.77 9.45 10.86
CA GLN A 169 3.39 10.56 11.58
C GLN A 169 2.60 11.86 11.40
N GLU A 170 2.14 12.17 10.17
CA GLU A 170 1.28 13.31 9.88
C GLU A 170 -0.02 13.24 10.70
N LEU A 171 -0.68 12.09 10.70
CA LEU A 171 -1.90 11.86 11.48
C LEU A 171 -1.65 12.03 12.99
N SER A 172 -0.54 11.50 13.53
CA SER A 172 -0.16 11.70 14.94
C SER A 172 -0.02 13.17 15.29
N LYS A 173 0.62 13.96 14.42
CA LYS A 173 0.74 15.43 14.60
C LYS A 173 -0.62 16.11 14.57
N LEU A 174 -1.48 15.76 13.62
CA LEU A 174 -2.84 16.34 13.48
C LEU A 174 -3.73 16.00 14.68
N LYS A 175 -3.64 14.79 15.22
CA LYS A 175 -4.41 14.36 16.39
C LYS A 175 -3.85 14.90 17.72
N GLY A 176 -2.60 15.36 17.75
CA GLY A 176 -1.92 15.85 18.95
C GLY A 176 -1.47 14.76 19.93
N PHE A 177 -1.43 13.49 19.48
CA PHE A 177 -0.93 12.36 20.27
C PHE A 177 -0.35 11.26 19.37
N ASP A 178 0.51 10.41 19.96
CA ASP A 178 1.17 9.31 19.26
C ASP A 178 0.15 8.21 18.91
N LEU A 179 0.04 7.88 17.63
CA LEU A 179 -0.80 6.79 17.11
C LEU A 179 -0.09 5.44 17.09
N GLY A 180 1.19 5.41 17.47
CA GLY A 180 2.03 4.24 17.33
C GLY A 180 2.30 3.88 15.85
N SER A 181 2.53 2.61 15.60
CA SER A 181 2.74 2.09 14.24
C SER A 181 1.44 1.94 13.43
N GLY A 182 0.29 2.05 14.08
CA GLY A 182 -1.03 1.76 13.52
C GLY A 182 -1.40 0.27 13.52
N TYR A 183 -0.49 -0.63 13.89
CA TYR A 183 -0.76 -2.08 13.94
C TYR A 183 -1.41 -2.50 15.28
N PRO A 184 -2.34 -3.48 15.27
CA PRO A 184 -3.02 -3.97 16.46
C PRO A 184 -2.10 -4.54 17.55
N SER A 185 -0.91 -5.01 17.16
CA SER A 185 0.09 -5.56 18.10
C SER A 185 0.86 -4.49 18.88
N ASP A 186 0.79 -3.23 18.47
CA ASP A 186 1.49 -2.12 19.11
C ASP A 186 0.66 -1.53 20.25
N GLU A 187 1.20 -1.51 21.47
CA GLU A 187 0.51 -0.99 22.66
C GLU A 187 0.13 0.49 22.53
N LYS A 188 0.99 1.31 21.90
CA LYS A 188 0.67 2.72 21.62
C LYS A 188 -0.55 2.84 20.70
N THR A 189 -0.62 1.98 19.70
CA THR A 189 -1.78 1.92 18.79
C THR A 189 -3.05 1.50 19.54
N LYS A 190 -3.01 0.55 20.46
CA LYS A 190 -4.19 0.16 21.25
C LYS A 190 -4.70 1.31 22.11
N VAL A 191 -3.79 2.07 22.73
CA VAL A 191 -4.16 3.29 23.47
C VAL A 191 -4.76 4.34 22.54
N ALA A 192 -4.18 4.53 21.36
CA ALA A 192 -4.69 5.48 20.37
C ALA A 192 -6.09 5.09 19.88
N VAL A 193 -6.34 3.79 19.60
CA VAL A 193 -7.67 3.30 19.19
C VAL A 193 -8.74 3.66 20.20
N ARG A 194 -8.48 3.44 21.53
CA ARG A 194 -9.43 3.79 22.58
C ARG A 194 -9.76 5.30 22.60
N LYS A 195 -8.78 6.17 22.36
CA LYS A 195 -8.99 7.62 22.25
C LYS A 195 -9.79 8.00 21.00
N LEU A 196 -9.58 7.28 19.90
CA LEU A 196 -10.23 7.56 18.61
C LEU A 196 -11.69 7.04 18.52
N ILE A 197 -12.13 6.24 19.50
CA ILE A 197 -13.53 5.77 19.62
C ILE A 197 -14.27 6.43 20.78
N ASP A 198 -13.72 7.49 21.35
CA ASP A 198 -14.34 8.20 22.49
C ASP A 198 -15.69 8.82 22.11
N LYS A 199 -16.60 8.88 23.10
CA LYS A 199 -17.96 9.50 22.97
C LYS A 199 -18.89 8.85 21.94
N GLY A 200 -18.69 7.56 21.65
CA GLY A 200 -19.57 6.83 20.73
C GLY A 200 -19.39 7.18 19.24
N ILE A 201 -18.26 7.78 18.88
CA ILE A 201 -17.90 8.10 17.49
C ILE A 201 -16.62 7.40 17.13
N CYS A 202 -16.60 6.69 16.00
CA CYS A 202 -15.37 6.18 15.40
C CYS A 202 -14.71 7.26 14.55
N ASP A 203 -13.43 7.52 14.83
CA ASP A 203 -12.64 8.48 14.05
C ASP A 203 -12.50 8.02 12.58
N PRO A 204 -12.49 8.95 11.60
CA PRO A 204 -12.36 8.62 10.17
C PRO A 204 -11.06 7.90 9.81
N ASP A 205 -9.99 8.08 10.59
CA ASP A 205 -8.70 7.44 10.33
C ASP A 205 -8.58 6.00 10.88
N LEU A 206 -9.61 5.51 11.62
CA LEU A 206 -9.75 4.11 11.99
C LEU A 206 -10.36 3.28 10.86
N ARG A 207 -9.97 2.01 10.76
CA ARG A 207 -10.64 0.99 9.95
C ARG A 207 -11.70 0.32 10.82
N TRP A 208 -12.93 0.77 10.70
CA TRP A 208 -14.03 0.43 11.64
C TRP A 208 -14.38 -1.06 11.66
N ARG A 209 -14.05 -1.79 10.60
CA ARG A 209 -14.32 -3.24 10.49
C ARG A 209 -13.22 -4.13 11.08
N TRP A 210 -12.14 -3.56 11.60
CA TRP A 210 -11.08 -4.33 12.26
C TRP A 210 -11.54 -4.82 13.63
N GLN A 211 -11.20 -6.09 13.95
CA GLN A 211 -11.57 -6.69 15.23
C GLN A 211 -11.12 -5.86 16.44
N THR A 212 -9.93 -5.25 16.34
CA THR A 212 -9.40 -4.35 17.38
C THR A 212 -10.32 -3.16 17.68
N VAL A 213 -10.99 -2.60 16.65
CA VAL A 213 -11.98 -1.52 16.85
C VAL A 213 -13.23 -2.07 17.51
N THR A 214 -13.70 -3.24 17.06
CA THR A 214 -14.87 -3.91 17.65
C THR A 214 -14.67 -4.22 19.12
N ASP A 215 -13.49 -4.73 19.50
CA ASP A 215 -13.17 -5.08 20.89
C ASP A 215 -13.09 -3.83 21.76
N ALA A 216 -12.33 -2.82 21.32
CA ALA A 216 -12.22 -1.55 22.03
C ALA A 216 -13.59 -0.80 22.12
N TRP A 217 -14.45 -0.91 21.11
CA TRP A 217 -15.81 -0.36 21.15
C TRP A 217 -16.66 -1.02 22.24
N LYS A 218 -16.65 -2.35 22.32
CA LYS A 218 -17.40 -3.11 23.32
C LYS A 218 -16.99 -2.81 24.76
N GLU A 219 -15.72 -2.45 24.98
CA GLU A 219 -15.24 -2.06 26.31
C GLU A 219 -15.90 -0.77 26.83
N ASN A 220 -16.25 0.16 25.92
CA ASN A 220 -16.69 1.52 26.27
C ASN A 220 -18.15 1.83 25.86
N ASN A 221 -18.78 1.01 25.01
CA ASN A 221 -20.09 1.27 24.44
C ASN A 221 -20.95 0.01 24.42
N GLN A 222 -22.27 0.19 24.29
CA GLN A 222 -23.17 -0.94 24.10
C GLN A 222 -23.33 -1.24 22.59
N GLY A 223 -23.37 -2.53 22.24
CA GLY A 223 -23.62 -2.99 20.89
C GLY A 223 -22.37 -3.09 20.02
N MET A 224 -22.58 -3.03 18.71
CA MET A 224 -21.52 -3.08 17.69
C MET A 224 -21.07 -1.68 17.29
N PRO A 225 -19.81 -1.51 16.85
CA PRO A 225 -19.38 -0.23 16.30
C PRO A 225 -20.24 0.19 15.10
N PRO A 226 -20.37 1.49 14.83
CA PRO A 226 -21.15 1.97 13.71
C PRO A 226 -20.56 1.45 12.38
N ILE A 227 -21.44 1.23 11.42
CA ILE A 227 -21.03 0.88 10.06
C ILE A 227 -20.80 2.19 9.31
N ARG A 228 -19.65 2.27 8.64
CA ARG A 228 -19.35 3.42 7.80
C ARG A 228 -20.37 3.49 6.64
N PRO A 229 -21.01 4.64 6.38
CA PRO A 229 -21.92 4.76 5.26
C PRO A 229 -21.22 4.39 3.94
N SER A 230 -21.85 3.54 3.13
CA SER A 230 -21.34 3.28 1.79
C SER A 230 -21.48 4.57 0.96
N THR A 231 -20.39 5.05 0.38
CA THR A 231 -20.49 6.06 -0.66
C THR A 231 -21.15 5.42 -1.88
N GLU A 232 -22.19 6.03 -2.42
CA GLU A 232 -23.02 5.47 -3.51
C GLU A 232 -22.25 5.22 -4.80
N ASN A 233 -21.15 5.91 -5.02
CA ASN A 233 -20.28 5.71 -6.16
C ASN A 233 -19.04 4.94 -5.73
N GLY A 234 -18.91 3.69 -6.18
CA GLY A 234 -17.74 2.82 -5.98
C GLY A 234 -16.43 3.34 -6.63
N GLU A 235 -16.33 4.63 -6.84
CA GLU A 235 -15.14 5.28 -7.39
C GLU A 235 -14.06 5.35 -6.30
N LEU A 236 -12.86 4.91 -6.67
CA LEU A 236 -11.64 5.26 -5.96
C LEU A 236 -11.64 6.78 -5.80
N GLN A 237 -11.72 7.26 -4.57
CA GLN A 237 -11.62 8.70 -4.34
C GLN A 237 -10.33 9.21 -5.01
N PRO A 238 -10.36 10.35 -5.70
CA PRO A 238 -9.15 10.90 -6.30
C PRO A 238 -8.10 11.06 -5.22
N PRO A 239 -6.82 10.82 -5.53
CA PRO A 239 -5.75 10.99 -4.57
C PRO A 239 -5.88 12.38 -3.96
N GLN A 240 -5.96 12.46 -2.63
CA GLN A 240 -5.77 13.75 -1.97
C GLN A 240 -4.46 14.30 -2.51
N LYS A 241 -4.54 15.49 -3.15
CA LYS A 241 -3.34 16.19 -3.63
C LYS A 241 -2.36 16.23 -2.47
N THR A 242 -1.27 15.51 -2.60
CA THR A 242 -0.12 15.67 -1.72
C THR A 242 0.33 17.10 -1.90
N LEU A 243 -0.01 17.96 -0.95
CA LEU A 243 0.71 19.19 -0.74
C LEU A 243 2.12 18.76 -0.35
N PHE A 244 3.07 19.21 -1.12
CA PHE A 244 4.50 18.92 -1.11
C PHE A 244 5.14 18.92 0.27
#